data_5399ec79f81d67e438cccff0c044ce35
#
_entry.id   5399ec79f81d67e438cccff0c044ce35
#
_cell.length_a   1.000
_cell.length_b   1.000
_cell.length_c   1.000
_cell.angle_alpha   90.00
_cell.angle_beta   90.00
_cell.angle_gamma   90.00
#
_symmetry.space_group_name_H-M   'P 1'
#
loop_
_entity.id
_entity.type
_entity.pdbx_description
1 polymer ?
#
loop_
_entity_poly.entity_id
_entity_poly.type
_entity_poly.pdbx_seq_one_letter_code
_entity_poly.pdbx_strand_id
1 'polypeptide(L)'
;MFKSGMTRRQFAVSAAALCAMTAFGAGLAFAEDKKEEAAAVKLDGPFIVGFDQDFPPYGYVGDDGNYTGFDLDLAAAVCEKEGWEVKYEPIAWDAKDALLNSGQITCIWNGFTIEGREDDYAFTAPYMENRQVVVVKADSGIAKLADLAGKNVVTQADSAALNLLSEGGDQAELGASFAKLETLPDYNTAFMSLSMGEYDAVALDYPVAVFQIGDKADEFTILDEALNSEHYAVGFAKGNEALAAKVEEDLKALAEDGTVEELCKKYADQGVDFTAWCLGKDEKAADGAEAAGLKDGEYTAEGKGIGGKVPVTVEVKDGKIAEVTVGDNSETQGIGSKAIEQLPDAIVAANGTEGVDAVSGATVTSKAIFTAVEDCLAQAK
;
A
#
# COMPACT_ATOMS: atom_id res chain seq x y z
N MET A 1 20.46 -69.09 -19.98
CA MET A 1 21.13 -69.23 -21.32
C MET A 1 21.27 -67.84 -21.91
N PHE A 2 22.54 -67.47 -22.06
CA PHE A 2 23.15 -66.61 -23.09
C PHE A 2 22.57 -65.21 -23.32
N LYS A 3 23.33 -64.19 -22.94
CA LYS A 3 24.47 -63.43 -23.51
C LYS A 3 23.95 -62.25 -24.35
N SER A 4 24.24 -61.04 -23.90
CA SER A 4 25.48 -60.26 -24.17
C SER A 4 25.38 -59.34 -25.40
N GLY A 5 25.76 -58.09 -25.25
CA GLY A 5 26.21 -57.28 -26.32
C GLY A 5 26.20 -55.76 -26.04
N MET A 6 27.23 -55.35 -25.38
CA MET A 6 27.68 -53.94 -25.22
C MET A 6 28.38 -53.48 -26.48
N THR A 7 28.25 -52.24 -26.94
CA THR A 7 29.42 -51.51 -27.49
C THR A 7 29.21 -50.00 -27.51
N ARG A 8 30.18 -49.34 -26.89
CA ARG A 8 30.53 -47.91 -26.99
C ARG A 8 31.11 -47.56 -28.36
N ARG A 9 30.99 -46.34 -28.79
CA ARG A 9 32.10 -45.62 -29.41
C ARG A 9 31.90 -44.10 -29.38
N GLN A 10 32.81 -43.47 -28.65
CA GLN A 10 33.31 -42.13 -28.72
C GLN A 10 34.05 -41.87 -30.06
N PHE A 11 34.23 -40.59 -30.36
CA PHE A 11 35.38 -39.90 -30.97
C PHE A 11 34.86 -38.64 -31.69
N ALA A 12 35.42 -37.51 -31.75
CA ALA A 12 36.55 -36.79 -31.16
C ALA A 12 36.66 -35.45 -31.89
N VAL A 13 36.89 -34.44 -31.16
CA VAL A 13 37.67 -33.21 -31.40
C VAL A 13 38.29 -33.01 -32.79
N SER A 14 38.15 -31.79 -33.34
CA SER A 14 39.27 -31.11 -34.02
C SER A 14 39.12 -29.61 -33.98
N ALA A 15 40.09 -28.98 -33.34
CA ALA A 15 40.38 -27.55 -33.36
C ALA A 15 41.19 -27.23 -34.62
N ALA A 16 41.00 -26.08 -35.22
CA ALA A 16 42.01 -25.39 -36.00
C ALA A 16 41.86 -23.88 -35.89
N ALA A 17 42.83 -23.29 -35.23
CA ALA A 17 43.06 -21.84 -35.22
C ALA A 17 43.76 -21.43 -36.53
N LEU A 18 43.44 -20.24 -37.02
CA LEU A 18 44.40 -19.43 -37.77
C LEU A 18 44.12 -17.94 -37.60
N CYS A 19 45.11 -17.23 -37.05
CA CYS A 19 45.19 -15.78 -36.97
C CYS A 19 45.35 -15.12 -38.34
N ALA A 20 44.76 -13.95 -38.53
CA ALA A 20 45.35 -12.85 -39.28
C ALA A 20 44.80 -11.51 -38.79
N MET A 21 45.68 -10.66 -38.25
CA MET A 21 45.46 -9.23 -37.95
C MET A 21 45.33 -8.43 -39.23
N THR A 22 44.47 -7.40 -39.23
CA THR A 22 44.87 -6.03 -39.54
C THR A 22 43.72 -5.03 -39.37
N ALA A 23 43.90 -4.09 -38.47
CA ALA A 23 43.84 -2.62 -38.57
C ALA A 23 42.50 -1.89 -38.70
N PHE A 24 42.23 -1.09 -37.61
CA PHE A 24 41.67 0.27 -37.55
C PHE A 24 40.31 0.56 -38.23
N GLY A 25 39.33 0.79 -37.36
CA GLY A 25 38.12 1.55 -37.63
C GLY A 25 37.36 1.72 -36.34
N ALA A 26 37.51 2.87 -35.65
CA ALA A 26 36.71 3.23 -34.50
C ALA A 26 35.25 3.45 -34.93
N GLY A 27 34.42 2.50 -34.58
CA GLY A 27 32.95 2.61 -34.64
C GLY A 27 32.44 2.43 -33.22
N LEU A 28 31.92 3.47 -32.63
CA LEU A 28 31.13 3.39 -31.40
C LEU A 28 29.92 2.49 -31.69
N ALA A 29 30.01 1.23 -31.28
CA ALA A 29 28.83 0.39 -31.18
C ALA A 29 28.08 0.83 -29.93
N PHE A 30 26.98 1.54 -30.13
CA PHE A 30 25.93 1.64 -29.13
C PHE A 30 25.48 0.23 -28.81
N ALA A 31 25.68 -0.20 -27.56
CA ALA A 31 25.01 -1.37 -27.05
C ALA A 31 23.52 -0.99 -27.01
N GLU A 32 22.72 -1.53 -27.90
CA GLU A 32 21.30 -1.64 -27.72
C GLU A 32 21.11 -2.54 -26.48
N ASP A 33 20.70 -1.94 -25.38
CA ASP A 33 20.09 -2.66 -24.27
C ASP A 33 18.88 -3.40 -24.84
N LYS A 34 19.06 -4.69 -25.08
CA LYS A 34 17.94 -5.58 -25.25
C LYS A 34 17.24 -5.62 -23.90
N LYS A 35 16.13 -4.88 -23.78
CA LYS A 35 15.10 -5.18 -22.81
C LYS A 35 14.82 -6.67 -22.95
N GLU A 36 15.21 -7.46 -21.97
CA GLU A 36 14.81 -8.87 -21.90
C GLU A 36 13.28 -8.85 -21.79
N GLU A 37 12.62 -9.21 -22.87
CA GLU A 37 11.17 -9.42 -22.88
C GLU A 37 10.91 -10.54 -21.87
N ALA A 38 10.33 -10.20 -20.72
CA ALA A 38 9.98 -11.16 -19.68
C ALA A 38 9.16 -12.28 -20.32
N ALA A 39 9.58 -13.52 -20.12
CA ALA A 39 8.90 -14.66 -20.69
C ALA A 39 7.43 -14.63 -20.27
N ALA A 40 6.51 -14.64 -21.25
CA ALA A 40 5.07 -14.58 -20.99
C ALA A 40 4.68 -15.65 -19.96
N VAL A 41 4.18 -15.22 -18.81
CA VAL A 41 3.65 -16.12 -17.77
C VAL A 41 2.37 -16.75 -18.31
N LYS A 42 2.37 -18.08 -18.47
CA LYS A 42 1.18 -18.82 -18.91
C LYS A 42 0.50 -19.46 -17.71
N LEU A 43 -0.77 -19.19 -17.58
CA LEU A 43 -1.63 -19.89 -16.64
C LEU A 43 -2.22 -21.15 -17.29
N ASP A 44 -2.22 -22.27 -16.57
CA ASP A 44 -2.85 -23.51 -17.03
C ASP A 44 -4.37 -23.54 -16.77
N GLY A 45 -4.97 -22.39 -16.46
CA GLY A 45 -6.40 -22.25 -16.16
C GLY A 45 -6.76 -20.79 -15.87
N PRO A 46 -7.94 -20.54 -15.26
CA PRO A 46 -8.35 -19.19 -14.91
C PRO A 46 -7.47 -18.60 -13.78
N PHE A 47 -7.35 -17.29 -13.76
CA PHE A 47 -6.79 -16.54 -12.64
C PHE A 47 -7.87 -16.43 -11.56
N ILE A 48 -7.68 -17.15 -10.44
CA ILE A 48 -8.69 -17.27 -9.39
C ILE A 48 -8.29 -16.36 -8.22
N VAL A 49 -9.05 -15.30 -8.02
CA VAL A 49 -8.87 -14.33 -6.93
C VAL A 49 -9.61 -14.84 -5.69
N GLY A 50 -8.86 -15.17 -4.64
CA GLY A 50 -9.43 -15.44 -3.32
C GLY A 50 -9.65 -14.14 -2.56
N PHE A 51 -10.87 -13.92 -2.05
CA PHE A 51 -11.24 -12.69 -1.37
C PHE A 51 -12.34 -12.93 -0.33
N ASP A 52 -12.37 -12.09 0.71
CA ASP A 52 -13.48 -12.02 1.65
C ASP A 52 -14.61 -11.18 1.04
N GLN A 53 -15.78 -11.77 0.86
CA GLN A 53 -16.94 -11.09 0.26
C GLN A 53 -17.63 -10.09 1.21
N ASP A 54 -17.18 -10.01 2.45
CA ASP A 54 -17.66 -9.10 3.49
C ASP A 54 -16.62 -8.03 3.86
N PHE A 55 -15.73 -7.69 2.90
CA PHE A 55 -14.65 -6.72 3.05
C PHE A 55 -14.75 -5.53 2.07
N PRO A 56 -15.86 -4.77 2.10
CA PRO A 56 -15.98 -3.55 1.29
C PRO A 56 -15.00 -2.46 1.80
N PRO A 57 -14.45 -1.63 0.91
CA PRO A 57 -14.75 -1.48 -0.51
C PRO A 57 -13.89 -2.35 -1.45
N TYR A 58 -13.05 -3.25 -0.93
CA TYR A 58 -12.08 -4.01 -1.72
C TYR A 58 -12.68 -5.24 -2.42
N GLY A 59 -13.50 -6.02 -1.70
CA GLY A 59 -14.21 -7.17 -2.24
C GLY A 59 -15.52 -7.40 -1.50
N TYR A 60 -16.66 -7.38 -2.19
CA TYR A 60 -17.96 -7.57 -1.56
C TYR A 60 -19.05 -7.94 -2.56
N VAL A 61 -20.23 -8.26 -2.05
CA VAL A 61 -21.43 -8.49 -2.87
C VAL A 61 -22.16 -7.17 -3.06
N GLY A 62 -22.26 -6.72 -4.31
CA GLY A 62 -22.99 -5.50 -4.66
C GLY A 62 -24.51 -5.65 -4.58
N ASP A 63 -25.24 -4.54 -4.72
CA ASP A 63 -26.71 -4.51 -4.69
C ASP A 63 -27.37 -5.37 -5.78
N ASP A 64 -26.68 -5.63 -6.86
CA ASP A 64 -27.11 -6.49 -7.98
C ASP A 64 -26.84 -7.98 -7.74
N GLY A 65 -26.24 -8.32 -6.60
CA GLY A 65 -25.88 -9.68 -6.20
C GLY A 65 -24.60 -10.21 -6.87
N ASN A 66 -23.88 -9.37 -7.62
CA ASN A 66 -22.58 -9.72 -8.19
C ASN A 66 -21.43 -9.31 -7.27
N TYR A 67 -20.28 -9.97 -7.42
CA TYR A 67 -19.07 -9.57 -6.74
C TYR A 67 -18.52 -8.27 -7.35
N THR A 68 -18.13 -7.34 -6.50
CA THR A 68 -17.59 -6.03 -6.84
C THR A 68 -16.60 -5.57 -5.78
N GLY A 69 -15.85 -4.52 -6.05
CA GLY A 69 -14.88 -3.93 -5.14
C GLY A 69 -13.65 -3.45 -5.89
N PHE A 70 -12.90 -2.57 -5.25
CA PHE A 70 -11.72 -1.96 -5.85
C PHE A 70 -10.71 -3.01 -6.31
N ASP A 71 -10.38 -3.96 -5.45
CA ASP A 71 -9.38 -5.01 -5.77
C ASP A 71 -9.88 -6.00 -6.82
N LEU A 72 -11.19 -6.31 -6.80
CA LEU A 72 -11.77 -7.20 -7.82
C LEU A 72 -11.79 -6.55 -9.20
N ASP A 73 -12.11 -5.26 -9.28
CA ASP A 73 -12.06 -4.51 -10.54
C ASP A 73 -10.60 -4.36 -11.02
N LEU A 74 -9.67 -4.13 -10.11
CA LEU A 74 -8.24 -4.04 -10.43
C LEU A 74 -7.70 -5.38 -10.96
N ALA A 75 -8.09 -6.51 -10.33
CA ALA A 75 -7.76 -7.85 -10.81
C ALA A 75 -8.37 -8.14 -12.19
N ALA A 76 -9.61 -7.68 -12.43
CA ALA A 76 -10.24 -7.78 -13.74
C ALA A 76 -9.45 -7.02 -14.81
N ALA A 77 -8.99 -5.80 -14.52
CA ALA A 77 -8.20 -5.00 -15.45
C ALA A 77 -6.84 -5.65 -15.78
N VAL A 78 -6.16 -6.23 -14.80
CA VAL A 78 -4.93 -7.02 -15.02
C VAL A 78 -5.23 -8.24 -15.92
N CYS A 79 -6.30 -8.99 -15.60
CA CYS A 79 -6.66 -10.17 -16.38
C CYS A 79 -7.08 -9.81 -17.82
N GLU A 80 -7.78 -8.70 -18.04
CA GLU A 80 -8.13 -8.21 -19.36
C GLU A 80 -6.88 -7.88 -20.17
N LYS A 81 -5.91 -7.19 -19.58
CA LYS A 81 -4.64 -6.84 -20.20
C LYS A 81 -3.85 -8.06 -20.64
N GLU A 82 -3.82 -9.12 -19.84
CA GLU A 82 -3.08 -10.36 -20.14
C GLU A 82 -3.91 -11.39 -20.94
N GLY A 83 -5.20 -11.15 -21.13
CA GLY A 83 -6.09 -12.11 -21.78
C GLY A 83 -6.37 -13.35 -20.94
N TRP A 84 -6.26 -13.23 -19.61
CA TRP A 84 -6.60 -14.30 -18.67
C TRP A 84 -8.09 -14.32 -18.35
N GLU A 85 -8.64 -15.52 -18.13
CA GLU A 85 -9.98 -15.67 -17.56
C GLU A 85 -9.93 -15.39 -16.05
N VAL A 86 -10.58 -14.33 -15.57
CA VAL A 86 -10.69 -14.05 -14.13
C VAL A 86 -11.85 -14.83 -13.51
N LYS A 87 -11.62 -15.37 -12.29
CA LYS A 87 -12.66 -15.93 -11.42
C LYS A 87 -12.52 -15.38 -10.01
N TYR A 88 -13.65 -15.10 -9.39
CA TYR A 88 -13.72 -14.65 -8.00
C TYR A 88 -14.18 -15.81 -7.12
N GLU A 89 -13.37 -16.17 -6.14
CA GLU A 89 -13.65 -17.23 -5.18
C GLU A 89 -13.80 -16.61 -3.79
N PRO A 90 -15.04 -16.48 -3.27
CA PRO A 90 -15.25 -16.00 -1.93
C PRO A 90 -14.75 -17.04 -0.91
N ILE A 91 -13.94 -16.58 0.03
CA ILE A 91 -13.31 -17.44 1.02
C ILE A 91 -13.62 -16.98 2.45
N ALA A 92 -13.59 -17.90 3.42
CA ALA A 92 -13.42 -17.51 4.81
C ALA A 92 -11.97 -17.05 5.00
N TRP A 93 -11.79 -15.87 5.64
CA TRP A 93 -10.48 -15.24 5.69
C TRP A 93 -9.41 -16.08 6.39
N ASP A 94 -9.78 -16.80 7.43
CA ASP A 94 -8.91 -17.73 8.16
C ASP A 94 -8.54 -19.02 7.38
N ALA A 95 -9.19 -19.26 6.22
CA ALA A 95 -8.88 -20.38 5.34
C ALA A 95 -7.96 -20.01 4.16
N LYS A 96 -7.59 -18.70 4.00
CA LYS A 96 -6.84 -18.21 2.85
C LYS A 96 -5.57 -18.99 2.53
N ASP A 97 -4.79 -19.34 3.55
CA ASP A 97 -3.50 -20.01 3.38
C ASP A 97 -3.68 -21.44 2.85
N ALA A 98 -4.65 -22.16 3.39
CA ALA A 98 -4.93 -23.51 2.96
C ALA A 98 -5.42 -23.56 1.50
N LEU A 99 -6.26 -22.58 1.11
CA LEU A 99 -6.80 -22.48 -0.25
C LEU A 99 -5.71 -22.06 -1.25
N LEU A 100 -4.85 -21.11 -0.88
CA LEU A 100 -3.73 -20.68 -1.70
C LEU A 100 -2.71 -21.81 -1.90
N ASN A 101 -2.28 -22.45 -0.81
CA ASN A 101 -1.27 -23.51 -0.85
C ASN A 101 -1.78 -24.79 -1.55
N SER A 102 -3.09 -25.02 -1.58
CA SER A 102 -3.68 -26.14 -2.33
C SER A 102 -3.89 -25.83 -3.81
N GLY A 103 -3.71 -24.57 -4.24
CA GLY A 103 -3.96 -24.11 -5.61
C GLY A 103 -5.45 -23.98 -5.95
N GLN A 104 -6.34 -23.91 -4.97
CA GLN A 104 -7.77 -23.64 -5.19
C GLN A 104 -7.99 -22.18 -5.55
N ILE A 105 -7.15 -21.28 -5.08
CA ILE A 105 -7.04 -19.88 -5.51
C ILE A 105 -5.66 -19.62 -6.06
N THR A 106 -5.54 -18.70 -7.02
CA THR A 106 -4.27 -18.30 -7.62
C THR A 106 -3.56 -17.26 -6.78
N CYS A 107 -4.30 -16.35 -6.19
CA CYS A 107 -3.79 -15.27 -5.34
C CYS A 107 -4.80 -14.92 -4.24
N ILE A 108 -4.33 -14.21 -3.23
CA ILE A 108 -5.13 -13.45 -2.27
C ILE A 108 -5.04 -11.98 -2.70
N TRP A 109 -6.19 -11.38 -3.01
CA TRP A 109 -6.26 -9.98 -3.42
C TRP A 109 -7.49 -9.32 -2.82
N ASN A 110 -7.31 -8.68 -1.66
CA ASN A 110 -8.42 -8.17 -0.86
C ASN A 110 -7.92 -7.24 0.27
N GLY A 111 -7.25 -6.14 -0.07
CA GLY A 111 -6.63 -5.32 0.95
C GLY A 111 -5.66 -6.13 1.81
N PHE A 112 -4.77 -6.89 1.17
CA PHE A 112 -3.96 -7.88 1.87
C PHE A 112 -2.67 -7.25 2.38
N THR A 113 -2.62 -6.97 3.69
CA THR A 113 -1.46 -6.38 4.37
C THR A 113 -0.22 -7.23 4.24
N ILE A 114 0.87 -6.63 3.79
CA ILE A 114 2.17 -7.31 3.62
C ILE A 114 2.94 -7.41 4.93
N GLU A 115 2.86 -6.39 5.80
CA GLU A 115 3.63 -6.32 7.04
C GLU A 115 3.37 -7.53 7.95
N GLY A 116 4.46 -8.14 8.38
CA GLY A 116 4.45 -9.35 9.21
C GLY A 116 4.13 -10.64 8.48
N ARG A 117 4.02 -10.61 7.13
CA ARG A 117 3.73 -11.77 6.27
C ARG A 117 4.72 -11.93 5.12
N GLU A 118 5.77 -11.10 5.06
CA GLU A 118 6.74 -11.01 3.96
C GLU A 118 7.41 -12.36 3.69
N ASP A 119 7.62 -13.12 4.75
CA ASP A 119 8.24 -14.44 4.67
C ASP A 119 7.28 -15.57 4.29
N ASP A 120 5.97 -15.37 4.26
CA ASP A 120 4.98 -16.44 4.07
C ASP A 120 4.45 -16.53 2.64
N TYR A 121 4.57 -15.46 1.84
CA TYR A 121 4.01 -15.37 0.50
C TYR A 121 5.05 -14.86 -0.52
N ALA A 122 4.76 -15.06 -1.80
CA ALA A 122 5.35 -14.29 -2.89
C ALA A 122 4.43 -13.10 -3.14
N PHE A 123 4.81 -11.91 -2.67
CA PHE A 123 4.03 -10.69 -2.86
C PHE A 123 4.44 -9.92 -4.11
N THR A 124 3.52 -9.14 -4.67
CA THR A 124 3.90 -7.97 -5.48
C THR A 124 4.57 -6.93 -4.59
N ALA A 125 5.20 -5.91 -5.16
CA ALA A 125 5.46 -4.70 -4.40
C ALA A 125 4.13 -4.10 -3.90
N PRO A 126 4.15 -3.36 -2.79
CA PRO A 126 2.97 -2.71 -2.25
C PRO A 126 2.30 -1.79 -3.29
N TYR A 127 0.95 -1.84 -3.38
CA TYR A 127 0.21 -0.99 -4.30
C TYR A 127 -0.59 0.12 -3.61
N MET A 128 -0.96 -0.06 -2.34
CA MET A 128 -1.82 0.87 -1.60
C MET A 128 -1.36 1.01 -0.16
N GLU A 129 -1.25 2.24 0.32
CA GLU A 129 -1.08 2.54 1.75
C GLU A 129 -2.38 2.33 2.51
N ASN A 130 -2.29 1.81 3.73
CA ASN A 130 -3.39 1.62 4.65
C ASN A 130 -2.97 1.94 6.09
N ARG A 131 -3.95 1.92 6.98
CA ARG A 131 -3.74 1.97 8.43
C ARG A 131 -4.84 1.20 9.14
N GLN A 132 -4.47 0.53 10.22
CA GLN A 132 -5.43 -0.07 11.14
C GLN A 132 -5.94 0.99 12.11
N VAL A 133 -7.25 1.06 12.30
CA VAL A 133 -7.92 2.04 13.14
C VAL A 133 -8.87 1.37 14.13
N VAL A 134 -9.42 2.15 15.06
CA VAL A 134 -10.44 1.68 15.99
C VAL A 134 -11.69 2.51 15.82
N VAL A 135 -12.82 1.85 15.68
CA VAL A 135 -14.16 2.45 15.65
C VAL A 135 -14.87 2.19 16.97
N VAL A 136 -15.51 3.22 17.48
CA VAL A 136 -16.30 3.20 18.70
C VAL A 136 -17.66 3.86 18.47
N LYS A 137 -18.62 3.67 19.38
CA LYS A 137 -19.84 4.48 19.37
C LYS A 137 -19.52 5.93 19.72
N ALA A 138 -20.15 6.89 19.06
CA ALA A 138 -19.91 8.32 19.27
C ALA A 138 -20.21 8.77 20.71
N ASP A 139 -21.14 8.10 21.39
CA ASP A 139 -21.55 8.36 22.78
C ASP A 139 -20.80 7.52 23.82
N SER A 140 -19.82 6.71 23.41
CA SER A 140 -19.09 5.77 24.29
C SER A 140 -18.20 6.46 25.35
N GLY A 141 -17.81 7.71 25.11
CA GLY A 141 -16.83 8.42 25.93
C GLY A 141 -15.38 7.96 25.72
N ILE A 142 -15.10 7.09 24.73
CA ILE A 142 -13.77 6.65 24.31
C ILE A 142 -13.29 7.65 23.26
N ALA A 143 -12.17 8.34 23.50
CA ALA A 143 -11.65 9.37 22.61
C ALA A 143 -10.24 9.07 22.05
N LYS A 144 -9.53 8.10 22.64
CA LYS A 144 -8.16 7.73 22.26
C LYS A 144 -7.89 6.26 22.58
N LEU A 145 -6.83 5.69 22.00
CA LEU A 145 -6.46 4.28 22.18
C LEU A 145 -6.28 3.90 23.67
N ALA A 146 -5.72 4.78 24.49
CA ALA A 146 -5.54 4.51 25.92
C ALA A 146 -6.85 4.32 26.70
N ASP A 147 -7.99 4.85 26.20
CA ASP A 147 -9.30 4.71 26.85
C ASP A 147 -9.91 3.31 26.61
N LEU A 148 -9.29 2.49 25.76
CA LEU A 148 -9.67 1.10 25.50
C LEU A 148 -9.25 0.14 26.64
N ALA A 149 -8.46 0.59 27.60
CA ALA A 149 -8.08 -0.21 28.76
C ALA A 149 -9.33 -0.67 29.53
N GLY A 150 -9.43 -1.99 29.74
CA GLY A 150 -10.59 -2.62 30.39
C GLY A 150 -11.86 -2.69 29.53
N LYS A 151 -11.79 -2.42 28.23
CA LYS A 151 -12.89 -2.52 27.27
C LYS A 151 -12.91 -3.85 26.53
N ASN A 152 -14.05 -4.23 25.99
CA ASN A 152 -14.20 -5.38 25.11
C ASN A 152 -14.00 -4.91 23.68
N VAL A 153 -12.92 -5.38 23.04
CA VAL A 153 -12.55 -5.04 21.67
C VAL A 153 -12.73 -6.28 20.79
N VAL A 154 -13.21 -6.06 19.58
CA VAL A 154 -13.38 -7.13 18.59
C VAL A 154 -12.67 -6.76 17.28
N THR A 155 -12.20 -7.78 16.58
CA THR A 155 -11.65 -7.66 15.22
C THR A 155 -11.96 -8.92 14.42
N GLN A 156 -11.59 -8.96 13.15
CA GLN A 156 -11.74 -10.17 12.34
C GLN A 156 -10.67 -11.21 12.70
N ALA A 157 -11.03 -12.47 12.63
CA ALA A 157 -10.09 -13.58 12.79
C ALA A 157 -9.00 -13.52 11.70
N ASP A 158 -7.74 -13.74 12.10
CA ASP A 158 -6.56 -13.75 11.22
C ASP A 158 -6.32 -12.43 10.43
N SER A 159 -6.82 -11.30 10.97
CA SER A 159 -6.64 -9.95 10.43
C SER A 159 -5.30 -9.32 10.84
N ALA A 160 -4.91 -8.26 10.14
CA ALA A 160 -3.76 -7.44 10.51
C ALA A 160 -3.95 -6.78 11.88
N ALA A 161 -5.15 -6.28 12.19
CA ALA A 161 -5.49 -5.72 13.51
C ALA A 161 -5.31 -6.74 14.64
N LEU A 162 -5.72 -8.00 14.42
CA LEU A 162 -5.50 -9.07 15.41
C LEU A 162 -4.01 -9.29 15.66
N ASN A 163 -3.21 -9.35 14.60
CA ASN A 163 -1.76 -9.57 14.72
C ASN A 163 -1.09 -8.43 15.49
N LEU A 164 -1.45 -7.17 15.21
CA LEU A 164 -0.92 -6.01 15.92
C LEU A 164 -1.24 -6.04 17.42
N LEU A 165 -2.47 -6.42 17.78
CA LEU A 165 -2.98 -6.38 19.15
C LEU A 165 -2.68 -7.65 19.96
N SER A 166 -2.20 -8.72 19.31
CA SER A 166 -1.85 -10.00 19.96
C SER A 166 -0.43 -9.98 20.53
N GLU A 167 -0.11 -10.99 21.32
CA GLU A 167 1.24 -11.19 21.88
C GLU A 167 2.29 -11.25 20.74
N GLY A 168 3.29 -10.40 20.81
CA GLY A 168 4.34 -10.25 19.81
C GLY A 168 4.06 -9.21 18.73
N GLY A 169 2.86 -8.66 18.67
CA GLY A 169 2.53 -7.55 17.77
C GLY A 169 2.98 -6.18 18.31
N ASP A 170 3.07 -5.20 17.44
CA ASP A 170 3.55 -3.85 17.76
C ASP A 170 2.66 -3.10 18.77
N GLN A 171 1.38 -3.50 18.88
CA GLN A 171 0.40 -2.97 19.82
C GLN A 171 0.01 -3.98 20.92
N ALA A 172 0.86 -4.98 21.20
CA ALA A 172 0.59 -6.04 22.17
C ALA A 172 0.30 -5.50 23.60
N GLU A 173 0.97 -4.41 24.03
CA GLU A 173 0.73 -3.79 25.32
C GLU A 173 -0.67 -3.17 25.40
N LEU A 174 -1.13 -2.54 24.31
CA LEU A 174 -2.48 -2.02 24.19
C LEU A 174 -3.50 -3.17 24.25
N GLY A 175 -3.29 -4.21 23.43
CA GLY A 175 -4.16 -5.39 23.40
C GLY A 175 -4.26 -6.09 24.75
N ALA A 176 -3.15 -6.21 25.48
CA ALA A 176 -3.11 -6.77 26.84
C ALA A 176 -3.85 -5.90 27.88
N SER A 177 -4.07 -4.62 27.61
CA SER A 177 -4.83 -3.71 28.49
C SER A 177 -6.35 -3.89 28.38
N PHE A 178 -6.85 -4.52 27.32
CA PHE A 178 -8.28 -4.74 27.13
C PHE A 178 -8.85 -5.70 28.18
N ALA A 179 -10.13 -5.59 28.49
CA ALA A 179 -10.81 -6.62 29.26
C ALA A 179 -10.89 -7.91 28.45
N LYS A 180 -11.09 -7.78 27.13
CA LYS A 180 -11.18 -8.88 26.21
C LYS A 180 -10.85 -8.41 24.77
N LEU A 181 -10.05 -9.19 24.06
CA LEU A 181 -9.89 -9.11 22.62
C LEU A 181 -10.53 -10.36 22.02
N GLU A 182 -11.58 -10.20 21.25
CA GLU A 182 -12.29 -11.31 20.60
C GLU A 182 -12.21 -11.20 19.08
N THR A 183 -12.47 -12.31 18.42
CA THR A 183 -12.49 -12.37 16.96
C THR A 183 -13.84 -12.82 16.45
N LEU A 184 -14.29 -12.24 15.34
CA LEU A 184 -15.44 -12.63 14.56
C LEU A 184 -15.02 -12.98 13.12
N PRO A 185 -15.84 -13.72 12.38
CA PRO A 185 -15.45 -14.18 11.03
C PRO A 185 -15.32 -13.04 10.02
N ASP A 186 -16.08 -11.96 10.18
CA ASP A 186 -16.14 -10.83 9.25
C ASP A 186 -16.42 -9.50 9.97
N TYR A 187 -16.12 -8.39 9.29
CA TYR A 187 -16.33 -7.05 9.84
C TYR A 187 -17.79 -6.58 9.82
N ASN A 188 -18.66 -7.12 8.95
CA ASN A 188 -20.10 -6.82 8.97
C ASN A 188 -20.70 -7.29 10.31
N THR A 189 -20.34 -8.50 10.73
CA THR A 189 -20.76 -9.06 12.02
C THR A 189 -20.15 -8.29 13.20
N ALA A 190 -18.88 -7.90 13.13
CA ALA A 190 -18.22 -7.12 14.16
C ALA A 190 -18.88 -5.75 14.34
N PHE A 191 -19.19 -5.06 13.25
CA PHE A 191 -19.84 -3.76 13.27
C PHE A 191 -21.28 -3.82 13.78
N MET A 192 -22.01 -4.88 13.41
CA MET A 192 -23.36 -5.12 13.97
C MET A 192 -23.31 -5.34 15.48
N SER A 193 -22.37 -6.13 15.97
CA SER A 193 -22.17 -6.38 17.40
C SER A 193 -21.77 -5.12 18.17
N LEU A 194 -20.93 -4.24 17.57
CA LEU A 194 -20.66 -2.91 18.12
C LEU A 194 -21.93 -2.07 18.22
N SER A 195 -22.75 -2.06 17.16
CA SER A 195 -24.03 -1.32 17.15
C SER A 195 -24.96 -1.78 18.27
N MET A 196 -25.02 -3.09 18.53
CA MET A 196 -25.83 -3.69 19.60
C MET A 196 -25.24 -3.45 21.00
N GLY A 197 -23.98 -2.99 21.11
CA GLY A 197 -23.28 -2.75 22.36
C GLY A 197 -22.76 -4.03 23.02
N GLU A 198 -22.54 -5.09 22.24
CA GLU A 198 -21.88 -6.33 22.71
C GLU A 198 -20.39 -6.10 22.89
N TYR A 199 -19.80 -5.21 22.08
CA TYR A 199 -18.43 -4.74 22.18
C TYR A 199 -18.37 -3.22 22.32
N ASP A 200 -17.29 -2.72 22.90
CA ASP A 200 -17.03 -1.31 23.09
C ASP A 200 -16.34 -0.69 21.85
N ALA A 201 -15.57 -1.50 21.11
CA ALA A 201 -14.79 -1.07 19.96
C ALA A 201 -14.56 -2.19 18.94
N VAL A 202 -14.36 -1.79 17.67
CA VAL A 202 -13.89 -2.65 16.57
C VAL A 202 -12.55 -2.14 16.06
N ALA A 203 -11.53 -3.00 15.95
CA ALA A 203 -10.26 -2.70 15.32
C ALA A 203 -10.27 -3.25 13.88
N LEU A 204 -9.99 -2.39 12.88
CA LEU A 204 -10.12 -2.74 11.47
C LEU A 204 -9.39 -1.75 10.55
N ASP A 205 -9.38 -2.05 9.26
CA ASP A 205 -8.82 -1.23 8.20
C ASP A 205 -9.60 0.09 8.02
N TYR A 206 -8.89 1.18 7.80
CA TYR A 206 -9.49 2.51 7.69
C TYR A 206 -10.55 2.62 6.58
N PRO A 207 -10.33 2.16 5.33
CA PRO A 207 -11.37 2.25 4.30
C PRO A 207 -12.59 1.38 4.60
N VAL A 208 -12.37 0.20 5.24
CA VAL A 208 -13.47 -0.65 5.70
C VAL A 208 -14.27 0.05 6.79
N ALA A 209 -13.61 0.74 7.73
CA ALA A 209 -14.28 1.55 8.73
C ALA A 209 -15.13 2.67 8.10
N VAL A 210 -14.58 3.39 7.13
CA VAL A 210 -15.30 4.45 6.40
C VAL A 210 -16.54 3.89 5.72
N PHE A 211 -16.42 2.77 5.03
CA PHE A 211 -17.55 2.11 4.37
C PHE A 211 -18.62 1.66 5.38
N GLN A 212 -18.22 0.98 6.45
CA GLN A 212 -19.13 0.46 7.47
C GLN A 212 -19.90 1.57 8.20
N ILE A 213 -19.26 2.69 8.44
CA ILE A 213 -19.90 3.87 9.04
C ILE A 213 -20.90 4.46 8.02
N GLY A 214 -20.49 4.67 6.77
CA GLY A 214 -21.36 5.23 5.73
C GLY A 214 -22.12 6.47 6.23
N ASP A 215 -23.44 6.43 6.14
CA ASP A 215 -24.33 7.53 6.57
C ASP A 215 -24.52 7.62 8.09
N LYS A 216 -23.85 6.76 8.90
CA LYS A 216 -24.00 6.69 10.36
C LYS A 216 -22.90 7.42 11.12
N ALA A 217 -22.33 8.48 10.55
CA ALA A 217 -21.28 9.27 11.19
C ALA A 217 -21.69 9.91 12.54
N ASP A 218 -23.01 10.08 12.78
CA ASP A 218 -23.52 10.54 14.08
C ASP A 218 -23.55 9.43 15.16
N GLU A 219 -23.47 8.15 14.75
CA GLU A 219 -23.53 6.99 15.64
C GLU A 219 -22.16 6.45 16.01
N PHE A 220 -21.17 6.59 15.12
CA PHE A 220 -19.83 6.00 15.25
C PHE A 220 -18.72 7.01 15.02
N THR A 221 -17.58 6.77 15.65
CA THR A 221 -16.38 7.59 15.53
C THR A 221 -15.17 6.69 15.28
N ILE A 222 -14.37 7.03 14.28
CA ILE A 222 -13.02 6.49 14.12
C ILE A 222 -12.12 7.28 15.06
N LEU A 223 -11.33 6.62 15.91
CA LEU A 223 -10.36 7.31 16.77
C LEU A 223 -9.29 7.99 15.89
N ASP A 224 -8.84 9.17 16.29
CA ASP A 224 -7.81 9.91 15.55
C ASP A 224 -6.46 9.19 15.53
N GLU A 225 -6.17 8.41 16.58
CA GLU A 225 -4.95 7.62 16.69
C GLU A 225 -5.13 6.32 15.90
N ALA A 226 -4.23 6.05 14.94
CA ALA A 226 -4.15 4.77 14.26
C ALA A 226 -3.34 3.76 15.08
N LEU A 227 -3.60 2.46 14.87
CA LEU A 227 -2.82 1.38 15.46
C LEU A 227 -1.45 1.23 14.77
N ASN A 228 -1.40 1.46 13.46
CA ASN A 228 -0.19 1.41 12.62
C ASN A 228 -0.38 2.20 11.32
N SER A 229 0.66 2.18 10.49
CA SER A 229 0.62 2.39 9.05
C SER A 229 1.09 1.12 8.38
N GLU A 230 0.47 0.71 7.28
CA GLU A 230 0.75 -0.56 6.60
C GLU A 230 0.47 -0.46 5.10
N HIS A 231 0.78 -1.51 4.33
CA HIS A 231 0.60 -1.53 2.90
C HIS A 231 -0.13 -2.79 2.43
N TYR A 232 -0.92 -2.64 1.37
CA TYR A 232 -1.54 -3.76 0.69
C TYR A 232 -0.72 -4.22 -0.51
N ALA A 233 -0.64 -5.53 -0.67
CA ALA A 233 -0.01 -6.19 -1.81
C ALA A 233 -0.85 -7.39 -2.27
N VAL A 234 -0.59 -7.90 -3.47
CA VAL A 234 -1.22 -9.14 -3.94
C VAL A 234 -0.35 -10.32 -3.51
N GLY A 235 -0.94 -11.25 -2.75
CA GLY A 235 -0.23 -12.41 -2.21
C GLY A 235 -0.41 -13.66 -3.06
N PHE A 236 0.70 -14.33 -3.39
CA PHE A 236 0.75 -15.61 -4.10
C PHE A 236 1.42 -16.66 -3.22
N ALA A 237 1.19 -17.94 -3.54
CA ALA A 237 1.93 -19.01 -2.89
C ALA A 237 3.44 -18.86 -3.18
N LYS A 238 4.28 -19.17 -2.19
CA LYS A 238 5.74 -19.21 -2.38
C LYS A 238 6.14 -20.08 -3.57
N GLY A 239 7.07 -19.58 -4.37
CA GLY A 239 7.48 -20.18 -5.64
C GLY A 239 6.79 -19.56 -6.86
N ASN A 240 5.83 -18.65 -6.68
CA ASN A 240 5.13 -17.95 -7.76
C ASN A 240 5.61 -16.50 -7.95
N GLU A 241 6.88 -16.21 -7.63
CA GLU A 241 7.48 -14.88 -7.74
C GLU A 241 7.38 -14.32 -9.18
N ALA A 242 7.46 -15.17 -10.18
CA ALA A 242 7.31 -14.75 -11.59
C ALA A 242 5.89 -14.25 -11.90
N LEU A 243 4.86 -14.86 -11.30
CA LEU A 243 3.47 -14.40 -11.45
C LEU A 243 3.23 -13.12 -10.65
N ALA A 244 3.78 -13.03 -9.44
CA ALA A 244 3.73 -11.81 -8.63
C ALA A 244 4.38 -10.63 -9.38
N ALA A 245 5.59 -10.82 -9.93
CA ALA A 245 6.28 -9.79 -10.72
C ALA A 245 5.50 -9.39 -12.00
N LYS A 246 4.81 -10.34 -12.64
CA LYS A 246 3.99 -10.03 -13.81
C LYS A 246 2.77 -9.19 -13.46
N VAL A 247 2.06 -9.55 -12.38
CA VAL A 247 0.92 -8.76 -11.87
C VAL A 247 1.38 -7.37 -11.44
N GLU A 248 2.54 -7.25 -10.79
CA GLU A 248 3.13 -5.97 -10.43
C GLU A 248 3.44 -5.09 -11.66
N GLU A 249 4.05 -5.65 -12.71
CA GLU A 249 4.28 -4.94 -13.98
C GLU A 249 2.97 -4.41 -14.57
N ASP A 250 1.91 -5.24 -14.55
CA ASP A 250 0.60 -4.85 -15.08
C ASP A 250 -0.07 -3.76 -14.24
N LEU A 251 0.03 -3.84 -12.91
CA LEU A 251 -0.46 -2.80 -12.00
C LEU A 251 0.22 -1.45 -12.25
N LYS A 252 1.54 -1.44 -12.46
CA LYS A 252 2.29 -0.23 -12.82
C LYS A 252 1.79 0.36 -14.14
N ALA A 253 1.59 -0.48 -15.15
CA ALA A 253 1.06 -0.04 -16.44
C ALA A 253 -0.36 0.53 -16.36
N LEU A 254 -1.25 -0.09 -15.55
CA LEU A 254 -2.61 0.40 -15.30
C LEU A 254 -2.63 1.72 -14.50
N ALA A 255 -1.64 1.94 -13.65
CA ALA A 255 -1.46 3.23 -12.98
C ALA A 255 -0.98 4.32 -13.96
N GLU A 256 -0.09 3.96 -14.89
CA GLU A 256 0.44 4.89 -15.91
C GLU A 256 -0.60 5.30 -16.95
N ASP A 257 -1.52 4.40 -17.34
CA ASP A 257 -2.57 4.70 -18.32
C ASP A 257 -3.81 5.37 -17.71
N GLY A 258 -3.86 5.54 -16.37
CA GLY A 258 -4.93 6.21 -15.65
C GLY A 258 -6.05 5.29 -15.17
N THR A 259 -6.03 4.00 -15.48
CA THR A 259 -7.06 3.02 -15.07
C THR A 259 -7.20 2.97 -13.55
N VAL A 260 -6.07 2.94 -12.82
CA VAL A 260 -6.09 2.93 -11.35
C VAL A 260 -6.75 4.19 -10.79
N GLU A 261 -6.43 5.38 -11.34
CA GLU A 261 -7.05 6.63 -10.89
C GLU A 261 -8.57 6.63 -11.11
N GLU A 262 -9.04 6.08 -12.25
CA GLU A 262 -10.46 5.95 -12.53
C GLU A 262 -11.16 4.98 -11.58
N LEU A 263 -10.51 3.86 -11.23
CA LEU A 263 -11.03 2.91 -10.24
C LEU A 263 -11.08 3.54 -8.84
N CYS A 264 -10.04 4.26 -8.42
CA CYS A 264 -10.07 5.00 -7.15
C CYS A 264 -11.24 6.01 -7.13
N LYS A 265 -11.47 6.75 -8.20
CA LYS A 265 -12.62 7.66 -8.32
C LYS A 265 -13.97 6.94 -8.22
N LYS A 266 -14.09 5.73 -8.77
CA LYS A 266 -15.29 4.90 -8.66
C LYS A 266 -15.64 4.55 -7.22
N TYR A 267 -14.63 4.32 -6.38
CA TYR A 267 -14.80 3.92 -4.98
C TYR A 267 -14.47 5.03 -3.96
N ALA A 268 -14.32 6.28 -4.41
CA ALA A 268 -13.90 7.41 -3.56
C ALA A 268 -14.89 7.66 -2.41
N ASP A 269 -16.19 7.60 -2.68
CA ASP A 269 -17.25 7.77 -1.67
C ASP A 269 -17.26 6.63 -0.63
N GLN A 270 -16.52 5.54 -0.90
CA GLN A 270 -16.38 4.39 -0.03
C GLN A 270 -15.03 4.35 0.71
N GLY A 271 -14.22 5.41 0.60
CA GLY A 271 -12.98 5.55 1.33
C GLY A 271 -11.70 5.13 0.58
N VAL A 272 -11.80 4.79 -0.72
CA VAL A 272 -10.61 4.55 -1.55
C VAL A 272 -10.10 5.88 -2.08
N ASP A 273 -8.83 6.20 -1.80
CA ASP A 273 -8.19 7.44 -2.23
C ASP A 273 -6.96 7.13 -3.10
N PHE A 274 -6.88 7.77 -4.27
CA PHE A 274 -5.74 7.61 -5.17
C PHE A 274 -4.43 8.14 -4.56
N THR A 275 -4.49 9.04 -3.59
CA THR A 275 -3.28 9.52 -2.89
C THR A 275 -2.59 8.40 -2.11
N ALA A 276 -3.35 7.36 -1.68
CA ALA A 276 -2.82 6.18 -1.02
C ALA A 276 -2.21 5.13 -1.98
N TRP A 277 -2.37 5.28 -3.29
CA TRP A 277 -1.67 4.43 -4.25
C TRP A 277 -0.17 4.69 -4.16
N CYS A 278 0.64 3.66 -3.90
CA CYS A 278 2.09 3.80 -3.70
C CYS A 278 2.93 3.11 -4.78
N LEU A 279 2.39 2.11 -5.49
CA LEU A 279 3.14 1.35 -6.48
C LEU A 279 3.63 2.23 -7.64
N GLY A 280 4.93 2.16 -7.90
CA GLY A 280 5.59 2.92 -8.97
C GLY A 280 5.87 4.38 -8.64
N LYS A 281 5.51 4.86 -7.43
CA LYS A 281 5.88 6.22 -7.00
C LYS A 281 7.37 6.30 -6.66
N ASP A 282 7.90 5.29 -5.97
CA ASP A 282 9.32 5.23 -5.57
C ASP A 282 10.26 4.99 -6.76
N GLU A 283 9.80 4.25 -7.78
CA GLU A 283 10.62 4.00 -8.99
C GLU A 283 10.73 5.23 -9.88
N LYS A 284 9.69 6.08 -9.95
CA LYS A 284 9.79 7.39 -10.62
C LYS A 284 10.73 8.35 -9.87
N ALA A 285 10.87 8.19 -8.55
CA ALA A 285 11.89 8.88 -7.78
C ALA A 285 13.30 8.31 -8.04
N ALA A 286 13.44 7.02 -8.38
CA ALA A 286 14.73 6.38 -8.64
C ALA A 286 15.18 6.43 -10.11
N ASP A 287 14.25 6.37 -11.09
CA ASP A 287 14.56 6.31 -12.53
C ASP A 287 14.31 7.63 -13.28
N GLY A 288 13.60 8.58 -12.70
CA GLY A 288 13.27 9.86 -13.33
C GLY A 288 13.89 11.09 -12.70
N ALA A 289 14.57 10.91 -11.58
CA ALA A 289 15.35 11.96 -10.96
C ALA A 289 16.85 11.78 -11.28
N GLU A 290 17.24 11.86 -12.56
CA GLU A 290 18.07 13.03 -12.81
C GLU A 290 17.20 14.20 -12.40
N ALA A 291 17.36 14.65 -11.17
CA ALA A 291 16.85 15.93 -10.74
C ALA A 291 17.36 16.92 -11.78
N ALA A 292 16.47 17.34 -12.67
CA ALA A 292 16.59 18.69 -13.18
C ALA A 292 16.62 19.49 -11.88
N GLY A 293 17.82 19.77 -11.39
CA GLY A 293 18.06 20.27 -10.05
C GLY A 293 17.11 21.42 -9.84
N LEU A 294 16.41 21.43 -8.70
CA LEU A 294 15.56 22.55 -8.34
C LEU A 294 16.38 23.80 -8.65
N LYS A 295 15.80 24.79 -9.28
CA LYS A 295 16.52 26.04 -9.53
C LYS A 295 16.83 26.71 -8.21
N ASP A 296 18.07 27.08 -8.02
CA ASP A 296 18.49 27.84 -6.85
C ASP A 296 17.67 29.11 -6.71
N GLY A 297 17.19 29.36 -5.52
CA GLY A 297 16.35 30.52 -5.24
C GLY A 297 15.58 30.39 -3.94
N GLU A 298 14.81 31.41 -3.64
CA GLU A 298 13.89 31.46 -2.52
C GLU A 298 12.45 31.46 -3.05
N TYR A 299 11.64 30.51 -2.59
CA TYR A 299 10.27 30.27 -3.03
C TYR A 299 9.32 30.38 -1.87
N THR A 300 8.19 31.06 -2.06
CA THR A 300 7.20 31.25 -0.99
C THR A 300 5.83 30.81 -1.44
N ALA A 301 5.12 30.07 -0.57
CA ALA A 301 3.75 29.68 -0.75
C ALA A 301 2.98 29.67 0.58
N GLU A 302 1.66 29.45 0.56
CA GLU A 302 0.80 29.50 1.74
C GLU A 302 -0.08 28.24 1.79
N GLY A 303 0.03 27.46 2.88
CA GLY A 303 -0.91 26.38 3.18
C GLY A 303 -2.09 26.87 4.03
N LYS A 304 -3.15 26.07 4.09
CA LYS A 304 -4.35 26.37 4.89
C LYS A 304 -4.35 25.56 6.17
N GLY A 305 -4.01 26.17 7.28
CA GLY A 305 -4.08 25.60 8.61
C GLY A 305 -5.41 25.85 9.35
N ILE A 306 -5.48 25.50 10.62
CA ILE A 306 -6.65 25.73 11.50
C ILE A 306 -6.78 27.21 11.83
N GLY A 307 -5.66 27.87 12.16
CA GLY A 307 -5.61 29.28 12.50
C GLY A 307 -5.66 30.22 11.30
N GLY A 308 -5.67 29.69 10.08
CA GLY A 308 -5.70 30.44 8.83
C GLY A 308 -4.55 30.07 7.88
N LYS A 309 -3.94 31.07 7.28
CA LYS A 309 -2.81 30.86 6.36
C LYS A 309 -1.53 30.55 7.13
N VAL A 310 -0.79 29.57 6.63
CA VAL A 310 0.55 29.21 7.10
C VAL A 310 1.53 29.47 5.96
N PRO A 311 2.20 30.64 5.95
CA PRO A 311 3.18 30.95 4.92
C PRO A 311 4.46 30.15 5.16
N VAL A 312 5.01 29.61 4.08
CA VAL A 312 6.26 28.84 4.10
C VAL A 312 7.20 29.38 3.04
N THR A 313 8.47 29.49 3.38
CA THR A 313 9.55 29.85 2.47
C THR A 313 10.53 28.68 2.39
N VAL A 314 10.89 28.28 1.17
CA VAL A 314 11.86 27.24 0.88
C VAL A 314 13.06 27.87 0.17
N GLU A 315 14.25 27.77 0.72
CA GLU A 315 15.50 28.13 0.06
C GLU A 315 16.08 26.90 -0.63
N VAL A 316 16.35 26.99 -1.94
CA VAL A 316 17.00 25.97 -2.74
C VAL A 316 18.42 26.41 -3.07
N LYS A 317 19.41 25.56 -2.77
CA LYS A 317 20.83 25.73 -3.12
C LYS A 317 21.40 24.44 -3.68
N ASP A 318 22.19 24.56 -4.74
CA ASP A 318 22.82 23.43 -5.43
C ASP A 318 21.79 22.33 -5.82
N GLY A 319 20.57 22.76 -6.20
CA GLY A 319 19.49 21.87 -6.59
C GLY A 319 18.80 21.10 -5.44
N LYS A 320 19.03 21.49 -4.18
CA LYS A 320 18.45 20.85 -2.99
C LYS A 320 17.84 21.87 -2.05
N ILE A 321 16.90 21.41 -1.22
CA ILE A 321 16.35 22.23 -0.14
C ILE A 321 17.44 22.50 0.88
N ALA A 322 17.82 23.78 1.04
CA ALA A 322 18.81 24.22 2.00
C ALA A 322 18.17 24.65 3.33
N GLU A 323 16.99 25.27 3.26
CA GLU A 323 16.26 25.78 4.44
C GLU A 323 14.75 25.80 4.16
N VAL A 324 13.95 25.51 5.18
CA VAL A 324 12.51 25.69 5.21
C VAL A 324 12.15 26.59 6.39
N THR A 325 11.47 27.69 6.14
CA THR A 325 11.04 28.64 7.17
C THR A 325 9.53 28.79 7.16
N VAL A 326 8.88 28.61 8.32
CA VAL A 326 7.44 28.89 8.49
C VAL A 326 7.29 30.31 9.03
N GLY A 327 6.58 31.17 8.28
CA GLY A 327 6.37 32.57 8.62
C GLY A 327 5.30 32.78 9.69
N ASP A 328 4.97 34.06 9.90
CA ASP A 328 3.95 34.48 10.89
C ASP A 328 2.60 33.80 10.60
N ASN A 329 2.05 33.12 11.59
CA ASN A 329 0.80 32.37 11.48
C ASN A 329 0.00 32.45 12.78
N SER A 330 -1.24 31.99 12.75
CA SER A 330 -2.17 31.99 13.90
C SER A 330 -2.53 30.57 14.35
N GLU A 331 -1.63 29.61 14.12
CA GLU A 331 -1.84 28.23 14.52
C GLU A 331 -1.89 28.06 16.06
N THR A 332 -2.57 27.02 16.51
CA THR A 332 -2.80 26.77 17.93
C THR A 332 -1.50 26.55 18.69
N GLN A 333 -1.21 27.40 19.69
CA GLN A 333 -0.05 27.23 20.56
C GLN A 333 -0.08 25.89 21.30
N GLY A 334 1.05 25.18 21.34
CA GLY A 334 1.20 23.88 22.00
C GLY A 334 0.70 22.68 21.16
N ILE A 335 0.04 22.96 20.03
CA ILE A 335 -0.41 21.94 19.06
C ILE A 335 0.23 22.26 17.70
N GLY A 336 -0.29 23.22 16.97
CA GLY A 336 0.25 23.63 15.64
C GLY A 336 1.69 24.13 15.72
N SER A 337 2.08 24.80 16.82
CA SER A 337 3.47 25.23 17.03
C SER A 337 4.48 24.07 17.03
N LYS A 338 4.09 22.85 17.41
CA LYS A 338 4.98 21.67 17.35
C LYS A 338 5.31 21.30 15.90
N ALA A 339 4.32 21.34 15.01
CA ALA A 339 4.55 21.09 13.60
C ALA A 339 5.47 22.16 13.00
N ILE A 340 5.26 23.41 13.37
CA ILE A 340 6.10 24.55 12.92
C ILE A 340 7.56 24.38 13.36
N GLU A 341 7.80 23.84 14.54
CA GLU A 341 9.14 23.65 15.09
C GLU A 341 9.85 22.40 14.54
N GLN A 342 9.11 21.32 14.25
CA GLN A 342 9.70 20.02 13.94
C GLN A 342 9.80 19.73 12.44
N LEU A 343 8.82 20.17 11.64
CA LEU A 343 8.77 19.80 10.22
C LEU A 343 9.84 20.47 9.35
N PRO A 344 10.24 21.72 9.57
CA PRO A 344 11.25 22.34 8.72
C PRO A 344 12.53 21.52 8.60
N ASP A 345 13.11 21.10 9.71
CA ASP A 345 14.35 20.30 9.76
C ASP A 345 14.15 18.93 9.12
N ALA A 346 13.00 18.28 9.35
CA ALA A 346 12.68 16.98 8.76
C ALA A 346 12.54 17.07 7.24
N ILE A 347 11.89 18.11 6.72
CA ILE A 347 11.72 18.35 5.29
C ILE A 347 13.08 18.65 4.60
N VAL A 348 13.94 19.43 5.24
CA VAL A 348 15.31 19.66 4.74
C VAL A 348 16.09 18.34 4.69
N ALA A 349 16.01 17.52 5.74
CA ALA A 349 16.71 16.24 5.81
C ALA A 349 16.22 15.24 4.74
N ALA A 350 14.92 15.21 4.49
CA ALA A 350 14.30 14.38 3.45
C ALA A 350 14.47 14.97 2.03
N ASN A 351 14.91 16.23 1.90
CA ASN A 351 14.94 17.00 0.66
C ASN A 351 13.57 17.09 -0.04
N GLY A 352 12.49 17.09 0.73
CA GLY A 352 11.10 17.11 0.26
C GLY A 352 10.11 16.86 1.40
N THR A 353 8.83 16.73 1.08
CA THR A 353 7.76 16.39 2.03
C THR A 353 7.52 14.88 2.12
N GLU A 354 8.00 14.14 1.14
CA GLU A 354 7.84 12.70 1.02
C GLU A 354 8.62 11.96 2.13
N GLY A 355 7.96 11.02 2.79
CA GLY A 355 8.54 10.30 3.94
C GLY A 355 8.68 11.12 5.22
N VAL A 356 8.12 12.34 5.28
CA VAL A 356 8.07 13.15 6.50
C VAL A 356 6.72 13.01 7.17
N ASP A 357 6.73 12.42 8.36
CA ASP A 357 5.50 12.19 9.14
C ASP A 357 4.86 13.50 9.62
N ALA A 358 3.53 13.54 9.59
CA ALA A 358 2.79 14.62 10.22
C ALA A 358 2.96 14.57 11.74
N VAL A 359 3.16 15.72 12.38
CA VAL A 359 3.32 15.80 13.83
C VAL A 359 2.02 15.41 14.54
N SER A 360 2.11 14.41 15.41
CA SER A 360 0.97 13.88 16.16
C SER A 360 0.19 15.00 16.90
N GLY A 361 -1.11 15.03 16.70
CA GLY A 361 -2.00 16.06 17.22
C GLY A 361 -1.98 17.40 16.45
N ALA A 362 -1.09 17.57 15.46
CA ALA A 362 -0.98 18.79 14.65
C ALA A 362 -1.18 18.51 13.14
N THR A 363 -1.94 17.50 12.78
CA THR A 363 -2.09 16.99 11.41
C THR A 363 -2.53 18.08 10.41
N VAL A 364 -3.45 18.95 10.78
CA VAL A 364 -3.94 20.02 9.89
C VAL A 364 -2.84 21.03 9.60
N THR A 365 -2.08 21.45 10.62
CA THR A 365 -0.94 22.35 10.48
C THR A 365 0.20 21.68 9.69
N SER A 366 0.46 20.39 9.94
CA SER A 366 1.45 19.61 9.18
C SER A 366 1.10 19.55 7.70
N LYS A 367 -0.14 19.23 7.36
CA LYS A 367 -0.63 19.22 5.97
C LYS A 367 -0.53 20.62 5.32
N ALA A 368 -0.83 21.67 6.06
CA ALA A 368 -0.67 23.04 5.55
C ALA A 368 0.78 23.36 5.20
N ILE A 369 1.74 22.93 6.04
CA ILE A 369 3.17 23.10 5.77
C ILE A 369 3.60 22.28 4.55
N PHE A 370 3.20 21.01 4.47
CA PHE A 370 3.54 20.15 3.32
C PHE A 370 3.02 20.71 2.00
N THR A 371 1.74 21.10 1.93
CA THR A 371 1.16 21.72 0.73
C THR A 371 1.94 22.97 0.32
N ALA A 372 2.28 23.85 1.27
CA ALA A 372 3.03 25.05 0.97
C ALA A 372 4.46 24.75 0.47
N VAL A 373 5.14 23.73 1.03
CA VAL A 373 6.46 23.28 0.55
C VAL A 373 6.36 22.73 -0.86
N GLU A 374 5.36 21.87 -1.14
CA GLU A 374 5.14 21.32 -2.49
C GLU A 374 4.88 22.40 -3.53
N ASP A 375 4.09 23.42 -3.18
CA ASP A 375 3.86 24.58 -4.03
C ASP A 375 5.15 25.41 -4.27
N CYS A 376 6.03 25.52 -3.26
CA CYS A 376 7.35 26.14 -3.42
C CYS A 376 8.24 25.30 -4.37
N LEU A 377 8.27 23.98 -4.20
CA LEU A 377 9.06 23.09 -5.05
C LEU A 377 8.55 23.06 -6.49
N ALA A 378 7.25 23.18 -6.69
CA ALA A 378 6.66 23.32 -8.03
C ALA A 378 7.11 24.60 -8.74
N GLN A 379 7.35 25.71 -8.01
CA GLN A 379 7.89 26.95 -8.56
C GLN A 379 9.39 26.84 -8.88
N ALA A 380 10.11 25.95 -8.17
CA ALA A 380 11.54 25.73 -8.34
C ALA A 380 11.91 24.82 -9.53
N LYS A 381 10.96 24.16 -10.14
CA LYS A 381 11.14 23.32 -11.35
C LYS A 381 11.11 24.20 -12.60
#